data_d28ac615569281620873cc916ee65647
#
_entry.id   d28ac615569281620873cc916ee65647
#
_cell.length_a   1.000
_cell.length_b   1.000
_cell.length_c   1.000
_cell.angle_alpha   90.00
_cell.angle_beta   90.00
_cell.angle_gamma   90.00
#
_symmetry.space_group_name_H-M   'P 1'
#
loop_
_entity.id
_entity.type
_entity.pdbx_description
1 polymer ?
#
loop_
_entity_poly.entity_id
_entity_poly.type
_entity_poly.pdbx_seq_one_letter_code
_entity_poly.pdbx_strand_id
1 'polypeptide(L)'
;TELLDELQAKGLQVAVASNKYQAATEKLIAHYFPNIRFTAVFGQREGVNVKPDPTVVYDILKIAQISKEDVLYVGDSGVDMQTAIHAEVTSCGVTWGFRPRAELETFHPNYIIDKAEEVLEIVFR
;
A
#
# COMPACT_ATOMS: atom_id res chain seq x y z
N THR A 1 -10.20 6.65 7.29
CA THR A 1 -11.23 5.61 7.19
C THR A 1 -12.23 5.85 6.08
N GLU A 2 -12.58 7.11 5.84
CA GLU A 2 -13.56 7.43 4.77
C GLU A 2 -13.09 6.93 3.41
N LEU A 3 -11.80 7.12 3.08
CA LEU A 3 -11.25 6.63 1.83
C LEU A 3 -11.37 5.11 1.71
N LEU A 4 -10.98 4.40 2.76
CA LEU A 4 -11.03 2.93 2.76
C LEU A 4 -12.46 2.42 2.69
N ASP A 5 -13.39 3.07 3.38
CA ASP A 5 -14.80 2.73 3.32
C ASP A 5 -15.34 2.87 1.88
N GLU A 6 -14.97 3.96 1.19
CA GLU A 6 -15.40 4.18 -0.18
C GLU A 6 -14.83 3.14 -1.15
N LEU A 7 -13.55 2.81 -1.00
CA LEU A 7 -12.91 1.81 -1.85
C LEU A 7 -13.61 0.46 -1.72
N GLN A 8 -13.91 0.05 -0.48
CA GLN A 8 -14.62 -1.20 -0.23
C GLN A 8 -16.04 -1.17 -0.78
N ALA A 9 -16.75 -0.06 -0.57
CA ALA A 9 -18.13 0.08 -1.04
C ALA A 9 -18.22 -0.06 -2.56
N LYS A 10 -17.14 0.30 -3.27
CA LYS A 10 -17.09 0.18 -4.74
C LYS A 10 -16.45 -1.12 -5.22
N GLY A 11 -16.24 -2.07 -4.31
CA GLY A 11 -15.79 -3.42 -4.67
C GLY A 11 -14.29 -3.58 -4.83
N LEU A 12 -13.48 -2.59 -4.45
CA LEU A 12 -12.03 -2.71 -4.51
C LEU A 12 -11.49 -3.45 -3.28
N GLN A 13 -10.47 -4.24 -3.49
CA GLN A 13 -9.77 -4.91 -2.40
C GLN A 13 -8.72 -3.98 -1.83
N VAL A 14 -8.53 -4.01 -0.52
CA VAL A 14 -7.49 -3.25 0.17
C VAL A 14 -6.62 -4.19 0.98
N ALA A 15 -5.31 -3.89 1.00
CA ALA A 15 -4.33 -4.70 1.71
C ALA A 15 -3.27 -3.80 2.33
N VAL A 16 -2.56 -4.35 3.31
CA VAL A 16 -1.50 -3.62 4.04
C VAL A 16 -0.18 -4.36 3.89
N ALA A 17 0.88 -3.62 3.55
CA ALA A 17 2.25 -4.11 3.52
C ALA A 17 3.11 -3.20 4.39
N SER A 18 3.65 -3.72 5.48
CA SER A 18 4.39 -2.95 6.48
C SER A 18 5.70 -3.67 6.84
N ASN A 19 6.70 -2.91 7.29
CA ASN A 19 7.93 -3.50 7.84
C ASN A 19 7.88 -3.64 9.37
N LYS A 20 6.79 -3.26 10.01
CA LYS A 20 6.58 -3.55 11.43
C LYS A 20 6.34 -5.06 11.61
N TYR A 21 6.64 -5.60 12.79
CA TYR A 21 6.38 -7.01 13.07
C TYR A 21 4.91 -7.34 12.80
N GLN A 22 4.66 -8.56 12.35
CA GLN A 22 3.32 -9.00 11.97
C GLN A 22 2.28 -8.75 13.08
N ALA A 23 2.58 -9.16 14.31
CA ALA A 23 1.65 -8.97 15.43
C ALA A 23 1.33 -7.51 15.71
N ALA A 24 2.35 -6.64 15.62
CA ALA A 24 2.17 -5.21 15.82
C ALA A 24 1.32 -4.59 14.69
N THR A 25 1.56 -5.03 13.45
CA THR A 25 0.79 -4.56 12.29
C THR A 25 -0.68 -4.94 12.45
N GLU A 26 -0.96 -6.18 12.81
CA GLU A 26 -2.33 -6.66 13.01
C GLU A 26 -3.06 -5.87 14.10
N LYS A 27 -2.38 -5.60 15.21
CA LYS A 27 -2.96 -4.81 16.31
C LYS A 27 -3.30 -3.39 15.89
N LEU A 28 -2.38 -2.72 15.16
CA LEU A 28 -2.61 -1.36 14.69
C LEU A 28 -3.80 -1.30 13.74
N ILE A 29 -3.87 -2.22 12.79
CA ILE A 29 -4.96 -2.24 11.82
C ILE A 29 -6.29 -2.52 12.50
N ALA A 30 -6.35 -3.48 13.42
CA ALA A 30 -7.56 -3.79 14.15
C ALA A 30 -8.03 -2.62 15.01
N HIS A 31 -7.08 -1.87 15.58
CA HIS A 31 -7.40 -0.71 16.43
C HIS A 31 -7.95 0.47 15.61
N TYR A 32 -7.28 0.82 14.52
CA TYR A 32 -7.63 2.02 13.75
C TYR A 32 -8.68 1.78 12.66
N PHE A 33 -8.79 0.55 12.18
CA PHE A 33 -9.70 0.21 11.07
C PHE A 33 -10.53 -1.04 11.37
N PRO A 34 -11.28 -1.04 12.50
CA PRO A 34 -11.99 -2.27 12.93
C PRO A 34 -13.11 -2.70 11.98
N ASN A 35 -13.60 -1.79 11.14
CA ASN A 35 -14.72 -2.07 10.24
C ASN A 35 -14.29 -2.28 8.79
N ILE A 36 -12.99 -2.27 8.51
CA ILE A 36 -12.47 -2.48 7.17
C ILE A 36 -12.07 -3.95 7.03
N ARG A 37 -12.52 -4.57 5.94
CA ARG A 37 -12.17 -5.96 5.62
C ARG A 37 -10.99 -5.98 4.67
N PHE A 38 -9.80 -6.17 5.21
CA PHE A 38 -8.58 -6.25 4.42
C PHE A 38 -8.41 -7.62 3.78
N THR A 39 -8.02 -7.65 2.51
CA THR A 39 -7.70 -8.90 1.80
C THR A 39 -6.49 -9.56 2.43
N ALA A 40 -5.51 -8.75 2.84
CA ALA A 40 -4.30 -9.22 3.52
C ALA A 40 -3.73 -8.09 4.37
N VAL A 41 -3.18 -8.45 5.53
CA VAL A 41 -2.47 -7.52 6.40
C VAL A 41 -1.13 -8.18 6.70
N PHE A 42 -0.06 -7.69 6.05
CA PHE A 42 1.28 -8.26 6.21
C PHE A 42 2.25 -7.25 6.81
N GLY A 43 2.82 -7.64 7.94
CA GLY A 43 3.98 -6.99 8.52
C GLY A 43 5.22 -7.83 8.25
N GLN A 44 6.26 -7.65 9.06
CA GLN A 44 7.47 -8.46 8.97
C GLN A 44 7.16 -9.88 9.47
N ARG A 45 7.41 -10.88 8.62
CA ARG A 45 7.18 -12.30 8.91
C ARG A 45 8.49 -13.07 8.80
N GLU A 46 8.64 -14.08 9.62
CA GLU A 46 9.80 -14.96 9.60
C GLU A 46 9.93 -15.61 8.21
N GLY A 47 11.13 -15.62 7.68
CA GLY A 47 11.41 -16.24 6.39
C GLY A 47 10.99 -15.44 5.17
N VAL A 48 10.43 -14.24 5.35
CA VAL A 48 10.01 -13.37 4.26
C VAL A 48 10.83 -12.09 4.28
N ASN A 49 11.41 -11.72 3.15
CA ASN A 49 12.19 -10.50 3.06
C ASN A 49 11.30 -9.27 3.23
N VAL A 50 11.82 -8.26 3.95
CA VAL A 50 11.10 -7.01 4.17
C VAL A 50 11.24 -6.07 2.97
N LYS A 51 10.35 -5.06 2.90
CA LYS A 51 10.48 -4.00 1.90
C LYS A 51 11.87 -3.39 1.96
N PRO A 52 12.50 -3.01 0.86
CA PRO A 52 11.94 -2.87 -0.48
C PRO A 52 11.93 -4.14 -1.34
N ASP A 53 12.11 -5.31 -0.75
CA ASP A 53 11.94 -6.57 -1.48
C ASP A 53 10.46 -6.69 -1.90
N PRO A 54 10.17 -7.11 -3.14
CA PRO A 54 8.79 -7.14 -3.63
C PRO A 54 7.97 -8.34 -3.17
N THR A 55 8.54 -9.27 -2.42
CA THR A 55 7.85 -10.52 -2.03
C THR A 55 6.50 -10.27 -1.38
N VAL A 56 6.41 -9.26 -0.48
CA VAL A 56 5.15 -8.94 0.20
C VAL A 56 4.05 -8.58 -0.81
N VAL A 57 4.40 -7.88 -1.87
CA VAL A 57 3.44 -7.50 -2.92
C VAL A 57 2.97 -8.74 -3.67
N TYR A 58 3.91 -9.61 -4.06
CA TYR A 58 3.58 -10.85 -4.77
C TYR A 58 2.66 -11.74 -3.94
N ASP A 59 2.90 -11.83 -2.63
CA ASP A 59 2.05 -12.61 -1.73
C ASP A 59 0.64 -12.05 -1.69
N ILE A 60 0.50 -10.72 -1.64
CA ILE A 60 -0.80 -10.06 -1.64
C ILE A 60 -1.54 -10.30 -2.96
N LEU A 61 -0.84 -10.18 -4.09
CA LEU A 61 -1.45 -10.40 -5.41
C LEU A 61 -2.00 -11.82 -5.53
N LYS A 62 -1.26 -12.79 -5.00
CA LYS A 62 -1.67 -14.19 -5.03
C LYS A 62 -2.95 -14.41 -4.21
N ILE A 63 -3.02 -13.83 -3.03
CA ILE A 63 -4.20 -13.94 -2.16
C ILE A 63 -5.39 -13.22 -2.79
N ALA A 64 -5.17 -12.03 -3.33
CA ALA A 64 -6.22 -11.22 -3.95
C ALA A 64 -6.67 -11.77 -5.31
N GLN A 65 -5.86 -12.63 -5.93
CA GLN A 65 -6.11 -13.19 -7.25
C GLN A 65 -6.24 -12.12 -8.32
N ILE A 66 -5.33 -11.15 -8.29
CA ILE A 66 -5.29 -10.07 -9.28
C ILE A 66 -3.89 -9.99 -9.89
N SER A 67 -3.78 -9.36 -11.05
CA SER A 67 -2.51 -9.17 -11.72
C SER A 67 -1.86 -7.85 -11.29
N LYS A 68 -0.55 -7.74 -11.48
CA LYS A 68 0.20 -6.55 -11.10
C LYS A 68 -0.25 -5.29 -11.83
N GLU A 69 -0.86 -5.41 -12.99
CA GLU A 69 -1.38 -4.27 -13.75
C GLU A 69 -2.61 -3.64 -13.09
N ASP A 70 -3.27 -4.35 -12.19
CA ASP A 70 -4.51 -3.91 -11.55
C ASP A 70 -4.31 -3.44 -10.12
N VAL A 71 -3.05 -3.12 -9.73
CA VAL A 71 -2.69 -2.72 -8.38
C VAL A 71 -2.21 -1.28 -8.34
N LEU A 72 -2.63 -0.55 -7.32
CA LEU A 72 -2.02 0.72 -6.95
C LEU A 72 -1.35 0.55 -5.59
N TYR A 73 -0.04 0.73 -5.56
CA TYR A 73 0.73 0.71 -4.31
C TYR A 73 0.85 2.13 -3.77
N VAL A 74 0.32 2.36 -2.59
CA VAL A 74 0.30 3.68 -1.95
C VAL A 74 1.26 3.67 -0.77
N GLY A 75 2.18 4.62 -0.73
CA GLY A 75 3.14 4.70 0.36
C GLY A 75 3.71 6.10 0.57
N ASP A 76 4.38 6.29 1.70
CA ASP A 76 4.86 7.62 2.11
C ASP A 76 6.38 7.73 2.20
N SER A 77 7.11 6.71 1.75
CA SER A 77 8.57 6.69 1.89
C SER A 77 9.26 6.19 0.63
N GLY A 78 10.58 6.44 0.56
CA GLY A 78 11.40 5.91 -0.52
C GLY A 78 11.41 4.38 -0.55
N VAL A 79 11.34 3.73 0.62
CA VAL A 79 11.25 2.27 0.70
C VAL A 79 9.98 1.77 0.01
N ASP A 80 8.86 2.46 0.21
CA ASP A 80 7.59 2.10 -0.45
C ASP A 80 7.69 2.26 -1.97
N MET A 81 8.29 3.36 -2.42
CA MET A 81 8.44 3.60 -3.86
C MET A 81 9.33 2.54 -4.50
N GLN A 82 10.41 2.17 -3.83
CA GLN A 82 11.30 1.09 -4.31
C GLN A 82 10.58 -0.24 -4.35
N THR A 83 9.75 -0.54 -3.34
CA THR A 83 8.97 -1.78 -3.30
C THR A 83 8.05 -1.89 -4.52
N ALA A 84 7.36 -0.80 -4.84
CA ALA A 84 6.47 -0.76 -5.99
C ALA A 84 7.23 -0.95 -7.31
N ILE A 85 8.39 -0.31 -7.44
CA ILE A 85 9.24 -0.44 -8.64
C ILE A 85 9.71 -1.88 -8.78
N HIS A 86 10.21 -2.49 -7.70
CA HIS A 86 10.70 -3.87 -7.73
C HIS A 86 9.58 -4.85 -8.04
N ALA A 87 8.37 -4.58 -7.60
CA ALA A 87 7.21 -5.43 -7.87
C ALA A 87 6.58 -5.16 -9.24
N GLU A 88 7.00 -4.09 -9.91
CA GLU A 88 6.47 -3.67 -11.22
C GLU A 88 4.97 -3.34 -11.15
N VAL A 89 4.55 -2.70 -10.08
CA VAL A 89 3.17 -2.21 -9.92
C VAL A 89 3.14 -0.68 -9.97
N THR A 90 1.97 -0.11 -10.24
CA THR A 90 1.79 1.34 -10.26
C THR A 90 2.00 1.90 -8.86
N SER A 91 2.80 2.95 -8.75
CA SER A 91 3.18 3.57 -7.48
C SER A 91 2.51 4.92 -7.29
N CYS A 92 2.13 5.18 -6.03
CA CYS A 92 1.54 6.46 -5.62
C CYS A 92 2.18 6.89 -4.30
N GLY A 93 2.96 7.96 -4.34
CA GLY A 93 3.53 8.54 -3.13
C GLY A 93 2.54 9.53 -2.51
N VAL A 94 2.46 9.54 -1.18
CA VAL A 94 1.60 10.47 -0.46
C VAL A 94 2.47 11.40 0.40
N THR A 95 2.11 12.68 0.42
CA THR A 95 2.95 13.72 1.05
C THR A 95 2.62 13.98 2.52
N TRP A 96 1.53 13.43 3.04
CA TRP A 96 1.13 13.66 4.43
C TRP A 96 1.84 12.76 5.46
N GLY A 97 2.76 11.90 5.03
CA GLY A 97 3.58 11.09 5.93
C GLY A 97 4.77 11.87 6.47
N PHE A 98 5.69 11.16 7.12
CA PHE A 98 6.86 11.79 7.75
C PHE A 98 7.99 12.13 6.78
N ARG A 99 7.97 11.57 5.56
CA ARG A 99 9.05 11.77 4.60
C ARG A 99 8.76 12.95 3.68
N PRO A 100 9.78 13.73 3.30
CA PRO A 100 9.57 14.86 2.41
C PRO A 100 9.26 14.42 0.99
N ARG A 101 8.54 15.28 0.27
CA ARG A 101 8.19 15.03 -1.13
C ARG A 101 9.42 14.72 -2.00
N ALA A 102 10.55 15.39 -1.72
CA ALA A 102 11.79 15.18 -2.47
C ALA A 102 12.27 13.73 -2.42
N GLU A 103 12.10 13.05 -1.29
CA GLU A 103 12.47 11.64 -1.17
C GLU A 103 11.62 10.78 -2.11
N LEU A 104 10.32 11.06 -2.19
CA LEU A 104 9.41 10.34 -3.06
C LEU A 104 9.76 10.59 -4.53
N GLU A 105 10.03 11.82 -4.88
CA GLU A 105 10.36 12.21 -6.27
C GLU A 105 11.64 11.55 -6.78
N THR A 106 12.58 11.26 -5.88
CA THR A 106 13.84 10.60 -6.23
C THR A 106 13.59 9.26 -6.95
N PHE A 107 12.51 8.57 -6.63
CA PHE A 107 12.20 7.25 -7.21
C PHE A 107 11.22 7.31 -8.37
N HIS A 108 10.84 8.50 -8.81
CA HIS A 108 9.97 8.71 -9.98
C HIS A 108 8.68 7.88 -9.94
N PRO A 109 7.86 8.01 -8.87
CA PRO A 109 6.61 7.25 -8.82
C PRO A 109 5.65 7.69 -9.93
N ASN A 110 4.68 6.84 -10.25
CA ASN A 110 3.68 7.16 -11.25
C ASN A 110 2.81 8.33 -10.83
N TYR A 111 2.52 8.44 -9.52
CA TYR A 111 1.71 9.53 -8.96
C TYR A 111 2.32 9.99 -7.64
N ILE A 112 2.17 11.29 -7.36
CA ILE A 112 2.40 11.86 -6.02
C ILE A 112 1.18 12.69 -5.70
N ILE A 113 0.54 12.42 -4.57
CA ILE A 113 -0.69 13.10 -4.18
C ILE A 113 -0.55 13.75 -2.80
N ASP A 114 -1.33 14.80 -2.58
CA ASP A 114 -1.31 15.54 -1.32
C ASP A 114 -2.55 15.30 -0.45
N LYS A 115 -3.60 14.73 -1.03
CA LYS A 115 -4.88 14.48 -0.34
C LYS A 115 -5.36 13.06 -0.61
N ALA A 116 -5.94 12.44 0.41
CA ALA A 116 -6.44 11.07 0.32
C ALA A 116 -7.48 10.87 -0.79
N GLU A 117 -8.35 11.86 -1.02
CA GLU A 117 -9.40 11.80 -2.03
C GLU A 117 -8.84 11.62 -3.45
N GLU A 118 -7.60 12.04 -3.68
CA GLU A 118 -6.97 11.90 -5.01
C GLU A 118 -6.75 10.43 -5.39
N VAL A 119 -6.70 9.52 -4.40
CA VAL A 119 -6.62 8.08 -4.68
C VAL A 119 -7.85 7.63 -5.46
N LEU A 120 -9.02 8.15 -5.11
CA LEU A 120 -10.27 7.80 -5.79
C LEU A 120 -10.23 8.21 -7.26
N GLU A 121 -9.64 9.36 -7.56
CA GLU A 121 -9.50 9.84 -8.93
C GLU A 121 -8.62 8.92 -9.75
N ILE A 122 -7.58 8.36 -9.14
CA ILE A 122 -6.65 7.45 -9.82
C ILE A 122 -7.29 6.10 -10.11
N VAL A 123 -7.91 5.50 -9.10
CA VAL A 123 -8.43 4.12 -9.21
C VAL A 123 -9.73 4.02 -9.99
N PHE A 124 -10.47 5.12 -10.13
CA PHE A 124 -11.73 5.13 -10.86
C PHE A 124 -11.67 5.89 -12.19
N ARG A 125 -10.50 6.06 -12.73
CA ARG A 125 -10.33 6.66 -14.06
C ARG A 125 -10.89 5.82 -15.17
#